data_9ae7bfdd9f177497786b5af692a632f3
#
_entry.id   9ae7bfdd9f177497786b5af692a632f3
#
_cell.length_a   1.000
_cell.length_b   1.000
_cell.length_c   1.000
_cell.angle_alpha   90.00
_cell.angle_beta   90.00
_cell.angle_gamma   90.00
#
_symmetry.space_group_name_H-M   'P 1'
#
loop_
_entity.id
_entity.type
_entity.pdbx_description
1 polymer ?
#
loop_
_entity_poly.entity_id
_entity_poly.type
_entity_poly.pdbx_seq_one_letter_code
_entity_poly.pdbx_strand_id
1 'polypeptide(L)'
;MKYTGTAGILYDRLKSEILVADGAFGTYYAKKYDTGSLPELANLQASDRVLAIHKEYIKAGAKIIRTNTFASNTVCLGVGFDEVRNNIKNAVDIAREAVKGTDVLVAADICLLYTSPSPR
;
A
#
# COMPACT_ATOMS: atom_id res chain seq x y z
N MET A 1 -18.71 19.71 -6.75
CA MET A 1 -18.75 18.31 -6.27
C MET A 1 -18.18 18.25 -4.86
N LYS A 2 -18.85 17.57 -3.97
CA LYS A 2 -18.32 17.32 -2.63
C LYS A 2 -17.79 15.91 -2.54
N TYR A 3 -16.58 15.81 -2.03
CA TYR A 3 -16.03 14.51 -1.66
C TYR A 3 -16.53 14.14 -0.27
N THR A 4 -16.74 12.84 -0.04
CA THR A 4 -17.18 12.30 1.24
C THR A 4 -16.16 11.29 1.77
N GLY A 5 -16.30 10.89 3.04
CA GLY A 5 -15.42 9.91 3.67
C GLY A 5 -13.97 10.36 3.67
N THR A 6 -13.06 9.42 3.46
CA THR A 6 -11.62 9.68 3.44
C THR A 6 -11.21 10.67 2.36
N ALA A 7 -11.85 10.61 1.20
CA ALA A 7 -11.58 11.56 0.11
C ALA A 7 -11.92 13.00 0.52
N GLY A 8 -13.02 13.19 1.25
CA GLY A 8 -13.39 14.50 1.78
C GLY A 8 -12.40 15.01 2.80
N ILE A 9 -11.95 14.15 3.70
CA ILE A 9 -10.92 14.49 4.69
C ILE A 9 -9.62 14.90 4.00
N LEU A 10 -9.18 14.14 3.02
CA LEU A 10 -7.98 14.45 2.26
C LEU A 10 -8.08 15.81 1.59
N TYR A 11 -9.20 16.05 0.89
CA TYR A 11 -9.43 17.32 0.18
C TYR A 11 -9.38 18.51 1.14
N ASP A 12 -10.03 18.40 2.29
CA ASP A 12 -10.06 19.47 3.27
C ASP A 12 -8.69 19.74 3.88
N ARG A 13 -7.95 18.68 4.20
CA ARG A 13 -6.61 18.81 4.78
C ARG A 13 -5.63 19.47 3.81
N LEU A 14 -5.73 19.14 2.52
CA LEU A 14 -4.83 19.71 1.50
C LEU A 14 -5.01 21.21 1.31
N LYS A 15 -6.11 21.79 1.78
CA LYS A 15 -6.31 23.24 1.74
C LYS A 15 -5.37 24.00 2.70
N SER A 16 -4.93 23.34 3.77
CA SER A 16 -4.17 24.00 4.84
C SER A 16 -2.89 23.28 5.23
N GLU A 17 -2.64 22.06 4.73
CA GLU A 17 -1.48 21.26 5.11
C GLU A 17 -0.76 20.71 3.86
N ILE A 18 0.52 20.47 4.02
CA ILE A 18 1.28 19.64 3.09
C ILE A 18 1.32 18.24 3.69
N LEU A 19 0.78 17.26 2.97
CA LEU A 19 0.74 15.88 3.43
C LEU A 19 1.86 15.08 2.75
N VAL A 20 2.85 14.71 3.53
CA VAL A 20 3.97 13.92 3.02
C VAL A 20 3.54 12.45 2.95
N ALA A 21 3.68 11.85 1.79
CA ALA A 21 3.42 10.43 1.61
C ALA A 21 4.62 9.58 2.05
N ASP A 22 4.39 8.29 2.20
CA ASP A 22 5.47 7.34 2.42
C ASP A 22 6.38 7.23 1.18
N GLY A 23 7.49 6.51 1.33
CA GLY A 23 8.44 6.28 0.25
C GLY A 23 8.31 4.89 -0.35
N ALA A 24 9.39 4.45 -1.01
CA ALA A 24 9.45 3.15 -1.65
C ALA A 24 9.23 2.03 -0.64
N PHE A 25 8.34 1.11 -0.96
CA PHE A 25 8.09 -0.07 -0.12
C PHE A 25 8.97 -1.25 -0.53
N GLY A 26 8.93 -1.63 -1.80
CA GLY A 26 9.57 -2.84 -2.29
C GLY A 26 11.08 -2.86 -2.10
N THR A 27 11.76 -1.78 -2.49
CA THR A 27 13.22 -1.67 -2.33
C THR A 27 13.62 -1.65 -0.86
N TYR A 28 12.87 -0.96 -0.03
CA TYR A 28 13.12 -0.92 1.40
C TYR A 28 12.90 -2.29 2.05
N TYR A 29 11.84 -2.97 1.68
CA TYR A 29 11.55 -4.33 2.14
C TYR A 29 12.68 -5.29 1.79
N ALA A 30 13.10 -5.28 0.53
CA ALA A 30 14.17 -6.15 0.04
C ALA A 30 15.47 -5.92 0.81
N LYS A 31 15.82 -4.67 1.02
CA LYS A 31 17.04 -4.30 1.75
C LYS A 31 16.96 -4.68 3.23
N LYS A 32 15.83 -4.41 3.87
CA LYS A 32 15.65 -4.62 5.30
C LYS A 32 15.63 -6.11 5.66
N TYR A 33 15.00 -6.92 4.84
CA TYR A 33 14.82 -8.35 5.12
C TYR A 33 15.66 -9.26 4.24
N ASP A 34 16.58 -8.68 3.48
CA ASP A 34 17.54 -9.40 2.63
C ASP A 34 16.85 -10.46 1.76
N THR A 35 15.86 -10.05 1.00
CA THR A 35 15.06 -10.95 0.17
C THR A 35 14.86 -10.39 -1.22
N GLY A 36 14.87 -11.28 -2.22
CA GLY A 36 14.48 -10.96 -3.59
C GLY A 36 13.02 -11.26 -3.92
N SER A 37 12.25 -11.72 -2.94
CA SER A 37 10.84 -12.03 -3.14
C SER A 37 10.02 -10.77 -3.36
N LEU A 38 8.89 -10.91 -4.06
CA LEU A 38 7.91 -9.82 -4.17
C LEU A 38 7.43 -9.41 -2.78
N PRO A 39 7.47 -8.13 -2.44
CA PRO A 39 7.03 -7.68 -1.12
C PRO A 39 5.54 -7.95 -0.86
N GLU A 40 4.72 -8.03 -1.92
CA GLU A 40 3.30 -8.32 -1.80
C GLU A 40 3.03 -9.72 -1.23
N LEU A 41 3.93 -10.67 -1.42
CA LEU A 41 3.80 -12.00 -0.82
C LEU A 41 3.81 -11.93 0.71
N ALA A 42 4.46 -10.93 1.28
CA ALA A 42 4.53 -10.74 2.72
C ALA A 42 3.18 -10.40 3.34
N ASN A 43 2.21 -9.91 2.55
CA ASN A 43 0.89 -9.60 3.08
C ASN A 43 0.23 -10.82 3.76
N LEU A 44 0.53 -12.02 3.26
CA LEU A 44 0.02 -13.27 3.82
C LEU A 44 1.09 -14.07 4.57
N GLN A 45 2.34 -13.98 4.13
CA GLN A 45 3.42 -14.82 4.65
C GLN A 45 4.21 -14.18 5.80
N ALA A 46 4.25 -12.86 5.87
CA ALA A 46 5.03 -12.13 6.86
C ALA A 46 4.40 -10.75 7.14
N SER A 47 3.13 -10.75 7.53
CA SER A 47 2.36 -9.52 7.75
C SER A 47 2.98 -8.58 8.77
N ASP A 48 3.68 -9.12 9.76
CA ASP A 48 4.42 -8.36 10.77
C ASP A 48 5.49 -7.46 10.15
N ARG A 49 6.14 -7.93 9.08
CA ARG A 49 7.15 -7.15 8.36
C ARG A 49 6.53 -5.98 7.61
N VAL A 50 5.39 -6.20 6.98
CA VAL A 50 4.64 -5.15 6.28
C VAL A 50 4.19 -4.09 7.29
N LEU A 51 3.62 -4.53 8.40
CA LEU A 51 3.19 -3.63 9.47
C LEU A 51 4.35 -2.80 10.00
N ALA A 52 5.50 -3.41 10.22
CA ALA A 52 6.70 -2.73 10.71
C ALA A 52 7.15 -1.61 9.78
N ILE A 53 7.16 -1.86 8.47
CA ILE A 53 7.56 -0.85 7.50
C ILE A 53 6.58 0.33 7.48
N HIS A 54 5.27 0.04 7.49
CA HIS A 54 4.27 1.12 7.56
C HIS A 54 4.48 1.98 8.81
N LYS A 55 4.70 1.35 9.95
CA LYS A 55 4.94 2.08 11.20
C LYS A 55 6.22 2.91 11.16
N GLU A 56 7.27 2.41 10.51
CA GLU A 56 8.51 3.18 10.34
C GLU A 56 8.27 4.46 9.53
N TYR A 57 7.52 4.36 8.43
CA TYR A 57 7.19 5.53 7.62
C TYR A 57 6.32 6.53 8.40
N ILE A 58 5.35 6.04 9.17
CA ILE A 58 4.51 6.91 10.02
C ILE A 58 5.36 7.62 11.07
N LYS A 59 6.27 6.90 11.70
CA LYS A 59 7.19 7.46 12.69
C LYS A 59 8.11 8.52 12.07
N ALA A 60 8.48 8.33 10.81
CA ALA A 60 9.31 9.29 10.08
C ALA A 60 8.53 10.54 9.63
N GLY A 61 7.22 10.57 9.80
CA GLY A 61 6.39 11.74 9.51
C GLY A 61 5.43 11.58 8.33
N ALA A 62 5.30 10.40 7.73
CA ALA A 62 4.34 10.19 6.66
C ALA A 62 2.91 10.43 7.16
N LYS A 63 2.13 11.16 6.37
CA LYS A 63 0.72 11.44 6.63
C LYS A 63 -0.20 10.67 5.68
N ILE A 64 0.37 10.07 4.66
CA ILE A 64 -0.31 9.15 3.75
C ILE A 64 0.59 7.93 3.59
N ILE A 65 0.07 6.75 3.86
CA ILE A 65 0.76 5.51 3.53
C ILE A 65 -0.01 4.78 2.44
N ARG A 66 0.71 4.08 1.58
CA ARG A 66 0.11 3.28 0.51
C ARG A 66 0.10 1.81 0.91
N THR A 67 -0.97 1.11 0.57
CA THR A 67 -1.04 -0.32 0.80
C THR A 67 0.06 -1.05 0.02
N ASN A 68 0.52 -2.17 0.54
CA ASN A 68 1.53 -3.00 -0.13
C ASN A 68 0.86 -3.87 -1.20
N THR A 69 0.34 -3.23 -2.27
CA THR A 69 -0.49 -3.88 -3.28
C THR A 69 -0.12 -3.54 -4.72
N PHE A 70 1.04 -2.93 -4.93
CA PHE A 70 1.45 -2.52 -6.29
C PHE A 70 1.41 -3.69 -7.27
N ALA A 71 1.97 -4.83 -6.89
CA ALA A 71 1.99 -6.03 -7.72
C ALA A 71 0.93 -7.07 -7.30
N SER A 72 -0.10 -6.67 -6.54
CA SER A 72 -1.17 -7.56 -6.11
C SER A 72 -2.19 -7.76 -7.23
N ASN A 73 -1.81 -8.52 -8.22
CA ASN A 73 -2.65 -8.88 -9.36
C ASN A 73 -2.32 -10.29 -9.82
N THR A 74 -3.17 -10.86 -10.66
CA THR A 74 -3.03 -12.25 -11.11
C THR A 74 -1.77 -12.47 -11.94
N VAL A 75 -1.34 -11.46 -12.69
CA VAL A 75 -0.17 -11.57 -13.56
C VAL A 75 1.12 -11.61 -12.75
N CYS A 76 1.30 -10.65 -11.86
CA CYS A 76 2.53 -10.53 -11.08
C CYS A 76 2.66 -11.61 -10.02
N LEU A 77 1.56 -11.96 -9.36
CA LEU A 77 1.57 -13.00 -8.33
C LEU A 77 1.47 -14.41 -8.89
N GLY A 78 0.99 -14.56 -10.12
CA GLY A 78 0.82 -15.87 -10.74
C GLY A 78 -0.23 -16.74 -10.05
N VAL A 79 -1.27 -16.12 -9.50
CA VAL A 79 -2.33 -16.80 -8.73
C VAL A 79 -3.70 -16.38 -9.25
N GLY A 80 -4.74 -17.06 -8.76
CA GLY A 80 -6.11 -16.77 -9.15
C GLY A 80 -6.70 -15.56 -8.42
N PHE A 81 -7.93 -15.21 -8.81
CA PHE A 81 -8.63 -14.04 -8.26
C PHE A 81 -8.84 -14.10 -6.76
N ASP A 82 -9.19 -15.25 -6.22
CA ASP A 82 -9.48 -15.38 -4.79
C ASP A 82 -8.25 -15.11 -3.95
N GLU A 83 -7.09 -15.59 -4.40
CA GLU A 83 -5.83 -15.37 -3.70
C GLU A 83 -5.40 -13.90 -3.78
N VAL A 84 -5.61 -13.25 -4.93
CA VAL A 84 -5.35 -11.82 -5.08
C VAL A 84 -6.27 -11.02 -4.15
N ARG A 85 -7.54 -11.38 -4.08
CA ARG A 85 -8.49 -10.72 -3.17
C ARG A 85 -8.04 -10.83 -1.72
N ASN A 86 -7.64 -12.02 -1.28
CA ASN A 86 -7.13 -12.23 0.08
C ASN A 86 -5.86 -11.42 0.33
N ASN A 87 -4.98 -11.36 -0.65
CA ASN A 87 -3.74 -10.59 -0.56
C ASN A 87 -4.03 -9.10 -0.35
N ILE A 88 -4.89 -8.54 -1.18
CA ILE A 88 -5.28 -7.11 -1.09
C ILE A 88 -5.99 -6.84 0.22
N LYS A 89 -6.93 -7.69 0.61
CA LYS A 89 -7.66 -7.53 1.87
C LYS A 89 -6.70 -7.48 3.05
N ASN A 90 -5.76 -8.41 3.10
CA ASN A 90 -4.75 -8.42 4.16
C ASN A 90 -3.88 -7.17 4.13
N ALA A 91 -3.46 -6.74 2.94
CA ALA A 91 -2.65 -5.53 2.81
C ALA A 91 -3.37 -4.29 3.35
N VAL A 92 -4.66 -4.17 3.05
CA VAL A 92 -5.48 -3.06 3.56
C VAL A 92 -5.63 -3.16 5.07
N ASP A 93 -5.91 -4.34 5.59
CA ASP A 93 -6.06 -4.56 7.04
C ASP A 93 -4.76 -4.21 7.79
N ILE A 94 -3.61 -4.58 7.23
CA ILE A 94 -2.31 -4.26 7.83
C ILE A 94 -2.08 -2.74 7.85
N ALA A 95 -2.37 -2.06 6.73
CA ALA A 95 -2.21 -0.61 6.66
C ALA A 95 -3.14 0.10 7.64
N ARG A 96 -4.38 -0.37 7.76
CA ARG A 96 -5.35 0.18 8.73
C ARG A 96 -4.89 -0.03 10.17
N GLU A 97 -4.30 -1.17 10.46
CA GLU A 97 -3.71 -1.43 11.78
C GLU A 97 -2.57 -0.46 12.07
N ALA A 98 -1.71 -0.21 11.07
CA ALA A 98 -0.58 0.70 11.24
C ALA A 98 -1.00 2.12 11.58
N VAL A 99 -2.12 2.60 11.04
CA VAL A 99 -2.57 3.99 11.24
C VAL A 99 -3.47 4.17 12.46
N LYS A 100 -3.83 3.11 13.17
CA LYS A 100 -4.70 3.23 14.34
C LYS A 100 -4.16 4.24 15.34
N GLY A 101 -5.04 5.12 15.81
CA GLY A 101 -4.68 6.16 16.77
C GLY A 101 -3.92 7.32 16.17
N THR A 102 -3.83 7.40 14.84
CA THR A 102 -3.13 8.47 14.13
C THR A 102 -4.09 9.19 13.18
N ASP A 103 -3.63 10.31 12.63
CA ASP A 103 -4.33 11.04 11.58
C ASP A 103 -3.84 10.67 10.17
N VAL A 104 -3.07 9.60 10.06
CA VAL A 104 -2.48 9.14 8.79
C VAL A 104 -3.56 8.50 7.91
N LEU A 105 -3.55 8.83 6.63
CA LEU A 105 -4.49 8.30 5.65
C LEU A 105 -3.88 7.09 4.92
N VAL A 106 -4.75 6.17 4.51
CA VAL A 106 -4.35 4.99 3.74
C VAL A 106 -4.80 5.17 2.29
N ALA A 107 -3.88 5.04 1.36
CA ALA A 107 -4.15 5.07 -0.07
C ALA A 107 -3.89 3.69 -0.68
N ALA A 108 -4.68 3.34 -1.69
CA ALA A 108 -4.45 2.11 -2.45
C ALA A 108 -3.31 2.34 -3.46
N ASP A 109 -2.45 1.33 -3.59
CA ASP A 109 -1.40 1.32 -4.60
C ASP A 109 -1.77 0.31 -5.68
N ILE A 110 -1.81 0.77 -6.93
CA ILE A 110 -2.27 -0.04 -8.05
C ILE A 110 -1.31 0.13 -9.22
N CYS A 111 -0.79 -1.00 -9.70
CA CYS A 111 0.06 -1.00 -10.89
C CYS A 111 -0.78 -0.94 -12.16
N LEU A 112 -0.36 -0.14 -13.11
CA LEU A 112 -0.94 -0.13 -14.44
C LEU A 112 -0.42 -1.33 -15.22
N LEU A 113 -1.33 -2.19 -15.68
CA LEU A 113 -0.99 -3.36 -16.49
C LEU A 113 -1.43 -3.16 -17.93
N TYR A 114 -0.57 -3.56 -18.87
CA TYR A 114 -0.94 -3.69 -20.26
C TYR A 114 -1.47 -5.11 -20.46
N THR A 115 -2.76 -5.25 -20.75
CA THR A 115 -3.41 -6.55 -20.81
C THR A 115 -3.36 -7.23 -22.17
N SER A 116 -2.94 -6.52 -23.19
CA SER A 116 -2.76 -7.09 -24.52
C SER A 116 -1.59 -6.45 -25.21
N PRO A 117 -0.98 -7.14 -26.17
CA PRO A 117 -0.03 -6.44 -27.01
C PRO A 117 -0.78 -5.29 -27.68
N SER A 118 -0.42 -4.10 -27.30
CA SER A 118 -0.95 -2.93 -28.00
C SER A 118 -0.61 -3.09 -29.46
N PRO A 119 -1.50 -2.78 -30.35
CA PRO A 119 -1.14 -2.70 -31.77
C PRO A 119 -0.03 -1.65 -31.86
N ARG A 120 1.02 -2.07 -32.46
CA ARG A 120 2.16 -1.16 -32.63
C ARG A 120 2.52 -1.00 -34.05
#